data_41fb9d08e2135d60677dd803cf286ea9
#
_entry.id   41fb9d08e2135d60677dd803cf286ea9
#
_cell.length_a   1.000
_cell.length_b   1.000
_cell.length_c   1.000
_cell.angle_alpha   90.00
_cell.angle_beta   90.00
_cell.angle_gamma   90.00
#
_symmetry.space_group_name_H-M   'P 1'
#
loop_
_entity.id
_entity.type
_entity.pdbx_description
1 polymer ?
#
loop_
_entity_poly.entity_id
_entity_poly.type
_entity_poly.pdbx_seq_one_letter_code
_entity_poly.pdbx_strand_id
1 'polypeptide(L)'
;MSLATLVRSFGACGFVIAGALLLACGDAGDRPAQPAEPPPAPPPAEPPPPAAAETPPPAAEPAGDPVARGREVYQLYCASCHGPEGDGDGPVSAGLDPKPAKHSDGSYMNALSDAHLEKVIKEGGASVGKSPLMAPWGGTLSDTQLKDVIAFVRSLAVPPYPGS
;
A
#
# COMPACT_ATOMS: atom_id res chain seq x y z
N MET A 1 20.43 21.58 41.60
CA MET A 1 20.96 20.34 42.25
C MET A 1 20.96 19.30 41.15
N SER A 2 22.00 19.14 40.42
CA SER A 2 23.27 18.48 40.66
C SER A 2 23.19 16.98 40.38
N LEU A 3 23.97 16.59 39.38
CA LEU A 3 24.76 15.36 39.16
C LEU A 3 23.96 14.12 38.66
N ALA A 4 24.45 13.26 37.78
CA ALA A 4 25.86 13.02 37.39
C ALA A 4 25.92 12.26 36.04
N THR A 5 26.87 12.63 35.30
CA THR A 5 27.68 11.95 34.30
C THR A 5 27.98 10.48 34.66
N LEU A 6 27.80 9.54 33.71
CA LEU A 6 28.57 8.31 33.70
C LEU A 6 29.06 7.94 32.30
N VAL A 7 30.27 8.38 32.03
CA VAL A 7 31.13 7.88 30.94
C VAL A 7 31.60 6.47 31.35
N ARG A 8 31.46 5.48 30.49
CA ARG A 8 32.21 4.22 30.55
C ARG A 8 32.88 3.92 29.24
N SER A 9 34.13 4.28 29.20
CA SER A 9 35.17 3.84 28.28
C SER A 9 35.61 2.41 28.69
N PHE A 10 35.65 1.50 27.75
CA PHE A 10 36.43 0.25 27.73
C PHE A 10 36.48 -0.17 26.28
N GLY A 11 37.55 -0.43 25.64
CA GLY A 11 38.85 -0.92 26.00
C GLY A 11 39.33 -1.64 24.76
N ALA A 12 40.41 -1.13 24.19
CA ALA A 12 41.11 -1.77 23.10
C ALA A 12 41.63 -3.13 23.54
N CYS A 13 41.39 -4.18 22.80
CA CYS A 13 42.12 -5.42 22.88
C CYS A 13 42.68 -5.77 21.51
N GLY A 14 43.91 -5.36 21.32
CA GLY A 14 44.73 -5.81 20.20
C GLY A 14 45.06 -7.27 20.35
N PHE A 15 44.85 -8.04 19.33
CA PHE A 15 45.41 -9.38 19.20
C PHE A 15 46.33 -9.39 17.97
N VAL A 16 47.60 -9.25 18.27
CA VAL A 16 48.70 -9.58 17.34
C VAL A 16 48.89 -11.10 17.42
N ILE A 17 48.66 -11.80 16.34
CA ILE A 17 49.14 -13.18 16.18
C ILE A 17 50.09 -13.21 14.98
N ALA A 18 51.35 -13.34 15.31
CA ALA A 18 52.43 -13.58 14.39
C ALA A 18 52.40 -15.01 13.84
N GLY A 19 52.65 -15.14 12.56
CA GLY A 19 53.48 -16.12 11.92
C GLY A 19 53.17 -17.60 12.09
N ALA A 20 52.87 -18.23 11.00
CA ALA A 20 53.52 -19.49 10.59
C ALA A 20 53.26 -19.73 9.08
N LEU A 21 54.28 -19.49 8.35
CA LEU A 21 54.45 -19.89 6.95
C LEU A 21 54.72 -21.41 6.96
N LEU A 22 53.74 -22.22 6.58
CA LEU A 22 53.95 -23.61 6.25
C LEU A 22 53.71 -23.81 4.76
N LEU A 23 54.82 -23.92 4.02
CA LEU A 23 54.83 -24.51 2.72
C LEU A 23 54.46 -26.01 2.88
N ALA A 24 53.30 -26.40 2.40
CA ALA A 24 52.99 -27.79 2.09
C ALA A 24 52.84 -27.90 0.60
N CYS A 25 53.90 -28.40 -0.04
CA CYS A 25 53.82 -29.02 -1.36
C CYS A 25 53.14 -30.37 -1.18
N GLY A 26 52.21 -30.66 -2.10
CA GLY A 26 51.78 -32.04 -2.28
C GLY A 26 50.29 -32.19 -2.25
N ASP A 27 49.74 -32.40 -3.31
CA ASP A 27 49.06 -33.59 -3.75
C ASP A 27 48.11 -33.20 -4.91
N ALA A 28 48.56 -33.46 -6.09
CA ALA A 28 47.72 -33.49 -7.27
C ALA A 28 46.86 -34.80 -7.17
N GLY A 29 45.91 -34.78 -6.22
CA GLY A 29 44.92 -35.86 -6.11
C GLY A 29 43.95 -35.73 -7.27
N ASP A 30 43.96 -36.78 -8.05
CA ASP A 30 43.03 -37.15 -9.11
C ASP A 30 41.58 -36.90 -8.64
N ARG A 31 41.05 -35.74 -9.01
CA ARG A 31 39.63 -35.44 -8.78
C ARG A 31 38.87 -36.06 -9.93
N PRO A 32 38.07 -37.14 -9.69
CA PRO A 32 37.21 -37.68 -10.74
C PRO A 32 36.39 -36.56 -11.35
N ALA A 33 36.41 -36.48 -12.68
CA ALA A 33 35.62 -35.53 -13.44
C ALA A 33 34.13 -35.70 -13.05
N GLN A 34 33.59 -34.72 -12.37
CA GLN A 34 32.14 -34.65 -12.15
C GLN A 34 31.49 -34.47 -13.54
N PRO A 35 30.45 -35.27 -13.85
CA PRO A 35 29.66 -35.04 -15.04
C PRO A 35 29.18 -33.58 -15.02
N ALA A 36 29.39 -32.86 -16.12
CA ALA A 36 28.89 -31.50 -16.26
C ALA A 36 27.38 -31.52 -16.02
N GLU A 37 26.94 -30.78 -14.99
CA GLU A 37 25.51 -30.51 -14.79
C GLU A 37 24.96 -29.86 -16.07
N PRO A 38 23.81 -30.33 -16.58
CA PRO A 38 23.17 -29.67 -17.71
C PRO A 38 22.89 -28.20 -17.34
N PRO A 39 22.98 -27.28 -18.28
CA PRO A 39 22.70 -25.87 -18.02
C PRO A 39 21.29 -25.73 -17.46
N PRO A 40 21.07 -24.82 -16.47
CA PRO A 40 19.76 -24.60 -15.91
C PRO A 40 18.77 -24.26 -17.03
N ALA A 41 17.60 -24.89 -16.96
CA ALA A 41 16.52 -24.60 -17.90
C ALA A 41 16.22 -23.09 -17.90
N PRO A 42 15.94 -22.49 -19.06
CA PRO A 42 15.55 -21.08 -19.11
C PRO A 42 14.33 -20.86 -18.19
N PRO A 43 14.27 -19.72 -17.47
CA PRO A 43 13.12 -19.43 -16.64
C PRO A 43 11.84 -19.50 -17.49
N PRO A 44 10.72 -19.94 -16.91
CA PRO A 44 9.44 -19.89 -17.60
C PRO A 44 9.21 -18.49 -18.15
N ALA A 45 8.80 -18.40 -19.42
CA ALA A 45 8.45 -17.13 -20.01
C ALA A 45 7.41 -16.45 -19.10
N GLU A 46 7.70 -15.21 -18.66
CA GLU A 46 6.70 -14.40 -17.97
C GLU A 46 5.41 -14.37 -18.82
N PRO A 47 4.26 -14.59 -18.19
CA PRO A 47 3.00 -14.44 -18.91
C PRO A 47 2.98 -13.03 -19.53
N PRO A 48 2.48 -12.88 -20.77
CA PRO A 48 2.37 -11.57 -21.39
C PRO A 48 1.60 -10.65 -20.43
N PRO A 49 2.01 -9.37 -20.30
CA PRO A 49 1.29 -8.42 -19.49
C PRO A 49 -0.19 -8.48 -19.91
N PRO A 50 -1.12 -8.46 -18.95
CA PRO A 50 -2.54 -8.43 -19.29
C PRO A 50 -2.74 -7.32 -20.32
N ALA A 51 -3.32 -7.68 -21.47
CA ALA A 51 -3.65 -6.73 -22.51
C ALA A 51 -4.30 -5.54 -21.82
N ALA A 52 -3.72 -4.34 -22.06
CA ALA A 52 -4.28 -3.12 -21.50
C ALA A 52 -5.78 -3.17 -21.78
N ALA A 53 -6.57 -3.33 -20.72
CA ALA A 53 -8.02 -3.31 -20.86
C ALA A 53 -8.32 -1.98 -21.55
N GLU A 54 -8.77 -2.05 -22.79
CA GLU A 54 -9.23 -0.87 -23.52
C GLU A 54 -10.21 -0.18 -22.59
N THR A 55 -9.87 1.04 -22.20
CA THR A 55 -10.76 1.89 -21.39
C THR A 55 -12.09 1.90 -22.16
N PRO A 56 -13.18 1.35 -21.62
CA PRO A 56 -14.45 1.41 -22.33
C PRO A 56 -14.74 2.88 -22.67
N PRO A 57 -15.28 3.19 -23.87
CA PRO A 57 -15.62 4.55 -24.23
C PRO A 57 -16.46 5.14 -23.10
N PRO A 58 -16.36 6.47 -22.84
CA PRO A 58 -17.11 7.10 -21.77
C PRO A 58 -18.59 6.74 -21.98
N ALA A 59 -19.07 5.82 -21.16
CA ALA A 59 -20.46 5.46 -21.16
C ALA A 59 -21.22 6.75 -20.85
N ALA A 60 -22.27 7.03 -21.66
CA ALA A 60 -23.20 8.12 -21.38
C ALA A 60 -23.48 8.11 -19.87
N GLU A 61 -23.34 9.26 -19.21
CA GLU A 61 -23.51 9.34 -17.75
C GLU A 61 -24.82 8.65 -17.38
N PRO A 62 -24.79 7.59 -16.56
CA PRO A 62 -26.01 6.89 -16.24
C PRO A 62 -26.95 7.89 -15.56
N ALA A 63 -28.15 8.05 -16.12
CA ALA A 63 -29.19 8.88 -15.54
C ALA A 63 -29.52 8.32 -14.15
N GLY A 64 -29.44 9.17 -13.10
CA GLY A 64 -29.73 8.75 -11.74
C GLY A 64 -29.11 9.65 -10.69
N ASP A 65 -29.47 9.40 -9.45
CA ASP A 65 -28.90 10.10 -8.29
C ASP A 65 -27.40 9.78 -8.12
N PRO A 66 -26.51 10.80 -8.10
CA PRO A 66 -25.08 10.61 -7.89
C PRO A 66 -24.75 9.81 -6.61
N VAL A 67 -25.50 10.01 -5.53
CA VAL A 67 -25.30 9.28 -4.27
C VAL A 67 -25.61 7.79 -4.44
N ALA A 68 -26.66 7.44 -5.18
CA ALA A 68 -27.00 6.05 -5.44
C ALA A 68 -25.91 5.35 -6.28
N ARG A 69 -25.46 6.00 -7.37
CA ARG A 69 -24.35 5.48 -8.19
C ARG A 69 -23.04 5.39 -7.39
N GLY A 70 -22.76 6.38 -6.58
CA GLY A 70 -21.59 6.40 -5.69
C GLY A 70 -21.62 5.28 -4.67
N ARG A 71 -22.80 4.91 -4.17
CA ARG A 71 -22.99 3.76 -3.28
C ARG A 71 -22.54 2.46 -3.96
N GLU A 72 -22.91 2.25 -5.21
CA GLU A 72 -22.53 1.05 -5.98
C GLU A 72 -20.99 0.96 -6.11
N VAL A 73 -20.35 2.06 -6.52
CA VAL A 73 -18.90 2.16 -6.60
C VAL A 73 -18.24 1.89 -5.23
N TYR A 74 -18.77 2.50 -4.19
CA TYR A 74 -18.25 2.36 -2.83
C TYR A 74 -18.34 0.92 -2.32
N GLN A 75 -19.45 0.25 -2.51
CA GLN A 75 -19.64 -1.15 -2.10
C GLN A 75 -18.65 -2.07 -2.80
N LEU A 76 -18.33 -1.79 -4.06
CA LEU A 76 -17.43 -2.62 -4.84
C LEU A 76 -15.94 -2.42 -4.45
N TYR A 77 -15.51 -1.18 -4.21
CA TYR A 77 -14.08 -0.87 -4.08
C TYR A 77 -13.65 -0.41 -2.68
N CYS A 78 -14.55 0.11 -1.87
CA CYS A 78 -14.21 0.79 -0.62
C CYS A 78 -14.69 0.03 0.63
N ALA A 79 -15.86 -0.61 0.57
CA ALA A 79 -16.53 -1.20 1.72
C ALA A 79 -15.72 -2.31 2.39
N SER A 80 -14.86 -3.02 1.66
CA SER A 80 -14.02 -4.08 2.24
C SER A 80 -13.11 -3.57 3.36
N CYS A 81 -12.66 -2.32 3.28
CA CYS A 81 -11.83 -1.68 4.30
C CYS A 81 -12.67 -0.72 5.17
N HIS A 82 -13.46 0.16 4.54
CA HIS A 82 -14.15 1.25 5.22
C HIS A 82 -15.51 0.86 5.83
N GLY A 83 -15.99 -0.37 5.57
CA GLY A 83 -17.32 -0.82 5.98
C GLY A 83 -18.42 -0.31 5.06
N PRO A 84 -19.57 -1.03 4.96
CA PRO A 84 -20.65 -0.65 4.05
C PRO A 84 -21.32 0.67 4.42
N GLU A 85 -21.28 1.05 5.71
CA GLU A 85 -21.83 2.31 6.23
C GLU A 85 -20.72 3.33 6.55
N GLY A 86 -19.46 3.02 6.22
CA GLY A 86 -18.34 3.93 6.38
C GLY A 86 -17.79 4.03 7.80
N ASP A 87 -18.02 3.04 8.65
CA ASP A 87 -17.59 3.03 10.05
C ASP A 87 -16.12 2.60 10.23
N GLY A 88 -15.41 2.30 9.16
CA GLY A 88 -14.02 1.84 9.21
C GLY A 88 -13.89 0.39 9.68
N ASP A 89 -14.97 -0.37 9.66
CA ASP A 89 -15.14 -1.71 10.23
C ASP A 89 -15.29 -2.80 9.15
N GLY A 90 -14.89 -2.51 7.92
CA GLY A 90 -14.94 -3.49 6.85
C GLY A 90 -14.19 -4.79 7.21
N PRO A 91 -14.50 -5.92 6.55
CA PRO A 91 -13.99 -7.24 6.95
C PRO A 91 -12.46 -7.34 6.97
N VAL A 92 -11.75 -6.52 6.20
CA VAL A 92 -10.28 -6.50 6.23
C VAL A 92 -9.70 -5.47 7.20
N SER A 93 -10.52 -4.59 7.79
CA SER A 93 -10.07 -3.51 8.67
C SER A 93 -9.38 -4.01 9.94
N ALA A 94 -9.73 -5.21 10.42
CA ALA A 94 -9.21 -5.76 11.67
C ALA A 94 -7.67 -5.86 11.67
N GLY A 95 -7.06 -6.21 10.53
CA GLY A 95 -5.62 -6.34 10.34
C GLY A 95 -4.89 -5.06 9.94
N LEU A 96 -5.60 -3.93 9.79
CA LEU A 96 -5.00 -2.69 9.31
C LEU A 96 -4.58 -1.77 10.47
N ASP A 97 -3.38 -1.19 10.34
CA ASP A 97 -2.86 -0.16 11.23
C ASP A 97 -2.12 0.91 10.39
N PRO A 98 -2.54 2.17 10.40
CA PRO A 98 -3.73 2.67 11.06
C PRO A 98 -5.03 2.12 10.48
N LYS A 99 -6.09 2.16 11.30
CA LYS A 99 -7.44 1.79 10.85
C LYS A 99 -7.90 2.65 9.68
N PRO A 100 -8.79 2.14 8.80
CA PRO A 100 -9.40 2.94 7.76
C PRO A 100 -10.15 4.14 8.35
N ALA A 101 -10.15 5.26 7.60
CA ALA A 101 -10.89 6.44 8.01
C ALA A 101 -12.38 6.10 8.16
N LYS A 102 -12.99 6.65 9.21
CA LYS A 102 -14.42 6.50 9.49
C LYS A 102 -15.18 7.59 8.72
N HIS A 103 -15.80 7.23 7.62
CA HIS A 103 -16.53 8.16 6.76
C HIS A 103 -17.84 8.66 7.41
N SER A 104 -18.41 7.87 8.34
CA SER A 104 -19.55 8.27 9.13
C SER A 104 -19.23 9.33 10.19
N ASP A 105 -17.95 9.55 10.52
CA ASP A 105 -17.56 10.61 11.46
C ASP A 105 -17.55 11.98 10.78
N GLY A 106 -18.68 12.68 10.85
CA GLY A 106 -18.82 14.03 10.29
C GLY A 106 -17.89 15.05 10.92
N SER A 107 -17.47 14.87 12.17
CA SER A 107 -16.51 15.79 12.80
C SER A 107 -15.16 15.78 12.10
N TYR A 108 -14.75 14.63 11.64
CA TYR A 108 -13.51 14.46 10.86
C TYR A 108 -13.74 14.78 9.38
N MET A 109 -14.76 14.17 8.77
CA MET A 109 -14.98 14.21 7.33
C MET A 109 -15.34 15.61 6.81
N ASN A 110 -16.11 16.39 7.59
CA ASN A 110 -16.54 17.73 7.18
C ASN A 110 -15.40 18.76 7.17
N ALA A 111 -14.29 18.47 7.85
CA ALA A 111 -13.08 19.28 7.81
C ALA A 111 -12.24 19.07 6.52
N LEU A 112 -12.50 17.99 5.79
CA LEU A 112 -11.78 17.64 4.56
C LEU A 112 -12.49 18.29 3.36
N SER A 113 -11.74 18.88 2.43
CA SER A 113 -12.30 19.38 1.17
C SER A 113 -12.56 18.23 0.18
N ASP A 114 -13.44 18.47 -0.81
CA ASP A 114 -13.66 17.49 -1.90
C ASP A 114 -12.37 17.27 -2.71
N ALA A 115 -11.56 18.30 -2.92
CA ALA A 115 -10.27 18.17 -3.57
C ALA A 115 -9.31 17.24 -2.78
N HIS A 116 -9.39 17.26 -1.43
CA HIS A 116 -8.63 16.30 -0.61
C HIS A 116 -9.15 14.88 -0.78
N LEU A 117 -10.48 14.68 -0.79
CA LEU A 117 -11.07 13.36 -1.03
C LEU A 117 -10.74 12.85 -2.43
N GLU A 118 -10.84 13.71 -3.43
CA GLU A 118 -10.45 13.37 -4.79
C GLU A 118 -8.99 12.91 -4.85
N LYS A 119 -8.09 13.68 -4.27
CA LYS A 119 -6.66 13.36 -4.25
C LYS A 119 -6.39 12.01 -3.58
N VAL A 120 -6.93 11.77 -2.39
CA VAL A 120 -6.68 10.53 -1.66
C VAL A 120 -7.25 9.31 -2.38
N ILE A 121 -8.40 9.44 -3.02
CA ILE A 121 -9.00 8.33 -3.79
C ILE A 121 -8.20 8.07 -5.07
N LYS A 122 -7.85 9.12 -5.82
CA LYS A 122 -7.09 8.97 -7.07
C LYS A 122 -5.67 8.45 -6.86
N GLU A 123 -4.97 9.00 -5.87
CA GLU A 123 -3.52 8.81 -5.70
C GLU A 123 -3.16 7.90 -4.52
N GLY A 124 -4.16 7.43 -3.77
CA GLY A 124 -3.96 6.59 -2.59
C GLY A 124 -3.62 7.36 -1.33
N GLY A 125 -3.68 6.66 -0.20
CA GLY A 125 -3.48 7.27 1.13
C GLY A 125 -2.11 7.90 1.33
N ALA A 126 -1.07 7.32 0.76
CA ALA A 126 0.30 7.85 0.87
C ALA A 126 0.44 9.27 0.31
N SER A 127 -0.35 9.64 -0.70
CA SER A 127 -0.33 10.97 -1.33
C SER A 127 -0.72 12.12 -0.40
N VAL A 128 -1.41 11.79 0.69
CA VAL A 128 -1.85 12.73 1.72
C VAL A 128 -1.27 12.41 3.10
N GLY A 129 -0.17 11.64 3.16
CA GLY A 129 0.50 11.27 4.41
C GLY A 129 -0.27 10.27 5.28
N LYS A 130 -1.17 9.49 4.67
CA LYS A 130 -1.92 8.40 5.32
C LYS A 130 -1.35 7.04 4.93
N SER A 131 -2.03 5.96 5.31
CA SER A 131 -1.56 4.60 5.05
C SER A 131 -1.40 4.30 3.56
N PRO A 132 -0.26 3.71 3.13
CA PRO A 132 -0.08 3.23 1.76
C PRO A 132 -0.97 2.02 1.43
N LEU A 133 -1.61 1.41 2.43
CA LEU A 133 -2.55 0.31 2.22
C LEU A 133 -3.85 0.77 1.56
N MET A 134 -4.18 2.06 1.63
CA MET A 134 -5.21 2.64 0.78
C MET A 134 -4.64 2.84 -0.62
N ALA A 135 -4.99 1.94 -1.53
CA ALA A 135 -4.50 1.94 -2.91
C ALA A 135 -5.03 3.13 -3.72
N PRO A 136 -4.31 3.56 -4.77
CA PRO A 136 -4.79 4.56 -5.72
C PRO A 136 -5.84 3.96 -6.66
N TRP A 137 -6.93 4.66 -6.86
CA TRP A 137 -8.05 4.24 -7.72
C TRP A 137 -8.19 5.06 -9.01
N GLY A 138 -7.31 6.06 -9.22
CA GLY A 138 -7.39 6.94 -10.38
C GLY A 138 -7.24 6.25 -11.74
N GLY A 139 -6.62 5.07 -11.79
CA GLY A 139 -6.56 4.24 -12.99
C GLY A 139 -7.76 3.32 -13.19
N THR A 140 -8.64 3.20 -12.20
CA THR A 140 -9.80 2.28 -12.19
C THR A 140 -11.12 3.01 -12.31
N LEU A 141 -11.26 4.15 -11.63
CA LEU A 141 -12.48 4.93 -11.60
C LEU A 141 -12.45 6.03 -12.66
N SER A 142 -13.55 6.19 -13.40
CA SER A 142 -13.76 7.37 -14.24
C SER A 142 -13.95 8.63 -13.37
N ASP A 143 -13.79 9.81 -13.96
CA ASP A 143 -14.02 11.07 -13.26
C ASP A 143 -15.47 11.21 -12.75
N THR A 144 -16.45 10.65 -13.46
CA THR A 144 -17.84 10.60 -13.02
C THR A 144 -18.01 9.68 -11.82
N GLN A 145 -17.49 8.46 -11.87
CA GLN A 145 -17.53 7.53 -10.73
C GLN A 145 -16.81 8.09 -9.49
N LEU A 146 -15.73 8.82 -9.69
CA LEU A 146 -15.01 9.48 -8.62
C LEU A 146 -15.87 10.55 -7.93
N LYS A 147 -16.54 11.41 -8.69
CA LYS A 147 -17.47 12.40 -8.15
C LYS A 147 -18.65 11.76 -7.44
N ASP A 148 -19.22 10.72 -8.03
CA ASP A 148 -20.33 9.99 -7.45
C ASP A 148 -19.95 9.33 -6.12
N VAL A 149 -18.78 8.66 -6.04
CA VAL A 149 -18.34 8.05 -4.79
C VAL A 149 -18.02 9.09 -3.71
N ILE A 150 -17.51 10.28 -4.07
CA ILE A 150 -17.34 11.38 -3.12
C ILE A 150 -18.69 11.87 -2.60
N ALA A 151 -19.69 12.01 -3.47
CA ALA A 151 -21.05 12.39 -3.06
C ALA A 151 -21.63 11.37 -2.07
N PHE A 152 -21.44 10.07 -2.31
CA PHE A 152 -21.87 9.03 -1.39
C PHE A 152 -21.10 9.11 -0.05
N VAL A 153 -19.78 9.23 -0.07
CA VAL A 153 -18.96 9.39 1.14
C VAL A 153 -19.42 10.58 1.97
N ARG A 154 -19.76 11.72 1.34
CA ARG A 154 -20.33 12.87 2.02
C ARG A 154 -21.68 12.59 2.68
N SER A 155 -22.50 11.78 2.05
CA SER A 155 -23.81 11.41 2.59
C SER A 155 -23.76 10.52 3.83
N LEU A 156 -22.61 9.86 4.09
CA LEU A 156 -22.42 9.03 5.29
C LEU A 156 -22.15 9.84 6.56
N ALA A 157 -21.69 11.08 6.43
CA ALA A 157 -21.20 11.88 7.53
C ALA A 157 -22.31 12.26 8.53
N VAL A 158 -22.06 12.05 9.83
CA VAL A 158 -22.93 12.47 10.92
C VAL A 158 -22.09 13.27 11.92
N PRO A 159 -22.38 14.59 12.15
CA PRO A 159 -23.41 15.40 11.49
C PRO A 159 -23.22 15.53 9.97
N PRO A 160 -24.30 15.85 9.23
CA PRO A 160 -24.26 15.96 7.78
C PRO A 160 -23.23 16.96 7.25
N TYR A 161 -22.73 16.71 6.05
CA TYR A 161 -21.82 17.65 5.38
C TYR A 161 -22.57 18.93 5.02
N PRO A 162 -22.04 20.11 5.37
CA PRO A 162 -22.76 21.38 5.17
C PRO A 162 -22.98 21.78 3.71
N GLY A 163 -22.30 21.11 2.76
CA GLY A 163 -22.38 21.38 1.32
C GLY A 163 -23.22 20.36 0.54
N SER A 164 -23.93 19.46 1.20
CA SER A 164 -24.80 18.43 0.59
C SER A 164 -26.24 18.88 0.48
#